data_ff6d22134287f3f48edcfc59a8973648
#
_entry.id   ff6d22134287f3f48edcfc59a8973648
#
_cell.length_a   1.000
_cell.length_b   1.000
_cell.length_c   1.000
_cell.angle_alpha   90.00
_cell.angle_beta   90.00
_cell.angle_gamma   90.00
#
_symmetry.space_group_name_H-M   'P 1'
#
loop_
_entity.id
_entity.type
_entity.pdbx_description
1 polymer ?
#
loop_
_entity_poly.entity_id
_entity_poly.type
_entity_poly.pdbx_seq_one_letter_code
_entity_poly.pdbx_strand_id
1 'polypeptide(L)'
;MNGKDFMLCHSTTEEEAMKLDNTRWKANYKWDGERIVAIVDKGSVLLLNRRTRIKNEQFKEVVEELSSLPDCILDGEVISKDNNFNKLQGRAGTQDKFKLALKEKSVPIDFMIFDILQLDGELLTAETLNNRIEKLNCLFDGLGEFKHLKVCEYGNIAKLLQEAKDGDMEGIIVKDMEGRYEGRRSRLWLKLKLWKEAIITINGYTTNNAGIRAETKDGIAVQISGQQSEGVKQQLDTGKEVSIYIQYLEKTKENKFRFISYRGMV
;
A
#
# COMPACT_ATOMS: atom_id res chain seq x y z
N MET A 1 17.54 -7.36 -9.04
CA MET A 1 16.06 -7.41 -9.05
C MET A 1 15.51 -6.44 -10.09
N ASN A 2 14.61 -6.88 -10.94
CA ASN A 2 13.87 -6.03 -11.85
C ASN A 2 12.52 -5.70 -11.22
N GLY A 3 11.88 -4.57 -11.55
CA GLY A 3 10.54 -4.23 -11.01
C GLY A 3 9.43 -5.23 -11.33
N LYS A 4 9.75 -6.31 -12.05
CA LYS A 4 8.90 -7.49 -12.26
C LYS A 4 9.00 -8.53 -11.14
N ASP A 5 9.98 -8.39 -10.24
CA ASP A 5 10.30 -9.39 -9.22
C ASP A 5 9.58 -9.14 -7.89
N PHE A 6 8.70 -8.12 -7.83
CA PHE A 6 7.86 -7.88 -6.66
C PHE A 6 6.70 -8.86 -6.61
N MET A 7 6.55 -9.56 -5.50
CA MET A 7 5.34 -10.32 -5.23
C MET A 7 4.16 -9.39 -4.99
N LEU A 8 3.04 -9.63 -5.69
CA LEU A 8 1.85 -8.80 -5.64
C LEU A 8 0.65 -9.58 -5.11
N CYS A 9 -0.22 -8.90 -4.35
CA CYS A 9 -1.41 -9.49 -3.77
C CYS A 9 -2.56 -9.63 -4.79
N HIS A 10 -3.36 -10.71 -4.67
CA HIS A 10 -4.74 -10.72 -5.15
C HIS A 10 -5.65 -9.99 -4.17
N SER A 11 -6.82 -9.56 -4.63
CA SER A 11 -7.87 -9.04 -3.74
C SER A 11 -8.64 -10.19 -3.13
N THR A 12 -9.14 -9.99 -1.91
CA THR A 12 -10.06 -10.89 -1.23
C THR A 12 -11.16 -10.08 -0.54
N THR A 13 -12.24 -10.74 -0.16
CA THR A 13 -13.30 -10.17 0.67
C THR A 13 -13.08 -10.53 2.14
N GLU A 14 -13.80 -9.85 3.03
CA GLU A 14 -13.80 -10.18 4.46
C GLU A 14 -14.29 -11.62 4.68
N GLU A 15 -15.38 -11.99 4.01
CA GLU A 15 -15.95 -13.32 4.12
C GLU A 15 -14.98 -14.43 3.70
N GLU A 16 -14.25 -14.22 2.59
CA GLU A 16 -13.23 -15.17 2.13
C GLU A 16 -12.04 -15.25 3.09
N ALA A 17 -11.56 -14.08 3.57
CA ALA A 17 -10.42 -14.01 4.49
C ALA A 17 -10.72 -14.68 5.83
N MET A 18 -11.94 -14.55 6.35
CA MET A 18 -12.36 -15.15 7.61
C MET A 18 -12.53 -16.69 7.55
N LYS A 19 -12.62 -17.28 6.34
CA LYS A 19 -12.65 -18.74 6.14
C LYS A 19 -11.26 -19.38 6.12
N LEU A 20 -10.19 -18.58 6.07
CA LEU A 20 -8.83 -19.09 6.03
C LEU A 20 -8.39 -19.63 7.40
N ASP A 21 -7.64 -20.73 7.37
CA ASP A 21 -7.08 -21.31 8.59
C ASP A 21 -5.99 -20.42 9.20
N ASN A 22 -6.26 -19.88 10.38
CA ASN A 22 -5.34 -19.00 11.09
C ASN A 22 -4.06 -19.71 11.63
N THR A 23 -3.91 -21.01 11.53
CA THR A 23 -2.65 -21.71 11.81
C THR A 23 -1.67 -21.50 10.66
N ARG A 24 -2.16 -21.52 9.44
CA ARG A 24 -1.40 -21.36 8.20
C ARG A 24 -1.37 -19.93 7.68
N TRP A 25 -2.48 -19.18 7.79
CA TRP A 25 -2.62 -17.84 7.26
C TRP A 25 -2.53 -16.80 8.38
N LYS A 26 -1.68 -15.80 8.19
CA LYS A 26 -1.54 -14.67 9.10
C LYS A 26 -1.75 -13.37 8.36
N ALA A 27 -2.04 -12.33 9.09
CA ALA A 27 -2.20 -10.99 8.54
C ALA A 27 -1.14 -10.02 9.08
N ASN A 28 -0.85 -8.99 8.30
CA ASN A 28 -0.25 -7.75 8.78
C ASN A 28 -1.03 -6.56 8.23
N TYR A 29 -0.80 -5.35 8.75
CA TYR A 29 -1.51 -4.17 8.28
C TYR A 29 -1.15 -3.85 6.83
N LYS A 30 -2.13 -3.39 6.09
CA LYS A 30 -1.90 -2.80 4.78
C LYS A 30 -1.54 -1.33 4.95
N TRP A 31 -0.25 -1.06 4.98
CA TRP A 31 0.29 0.28 5.08
C TRP A 31 0.00 1.09 3.81
N ASP A 32 -0.36 2.38 3.98
CA ASP A 32 -0.53 3.31 2.85
C ASP A 32 0.76 4.10 2.64
N GLY A 33 1.64 3.57 1.80
CA GLY A 33 2.98 4.06 1.62
C GLY A 33 3.54 3.89 0.21
N GLU A 34 4.86 3.96 0.09
CA GLU A 34 5.59 3.60 -1.11
C GLU A 34 6.38 2.31 -0.87
N ARG A 35 6.01 1.24 -1.59
CA ARG A 35 6.72 -0.03 -1.49
C ARG A 35 8.14 0.08 -1.97
N ILE A 36 9.07 -0.38 -1.14
CA ILE A 36 10.50 -0.36 -1.35
C ILE A 36 11.07 -1.75 -1.16
N VAL A 37 11.92 -2.17 -2.10
CA VAL A 37 12.92 -3.22 -1.88
C VAL A 37 14.23 -2.53 -1.57
N ALA A 38 14.79 -2.85 -0.41
CA ALA A 38 16.09 -2.37 0.03
C ALA A 38 17.14 -3.46 -0.22
N ILE A 39 18.21 -3.11 -0.90
CA ILE A 39 19.37 -3.98 -1.15
C ILE A 39 20.55 -3.40 -0.39
N VAL A 40 21.11 -4.19 0.53
CA VAL A 40 22.34 -3.87 1.26
C VAL A 40 23.44 -4.80 0.78
N ASP A 41 24.54 -4.23 0.29
CA ASP A 41 25.72 -4.94 -0.17
C ASP A 41 26.97 -4.22 0.36
N LYS A 42 27.68 -4.84 1.30
CA LYS A 42 28.90 -4.30 1.92
C LYS A 42 28.74 -2.87 2.43
N GLY A 43 27.61 -2.60 3.11
CA GLY A 43 27.26 -1.30 3.64
C GLY A 43 26.73 -0.29 2.59
N SER A 44 26.77 -0.63 1.30
CA SER A 44 26.13 0.14 0.26
C SER A 44 24.63 -0.20 0.21
N VAL A 45 23.77 0.83 0.18
CA VAL A 45 22.31 0.65 0.19
C VAL A 45 21.71 1.14 -1.12
N LEU A 46 20.79 0.36 -1.69
CA LEU A 46 19.98 0.74 -2.83
C LEU A 46 18.49 0.54 -2.53
N LEU A 47 17.73 1.62 -2.52
CA LEU A 47 16.27 1.60 -2.36
C LEU A 47 15.59 1.67 -3.72
N LEU A 48 14.82 0.64 -4.06
CA LEU A 48 14.08 0.56 -5.32
C LEU A 48 12.58 0.51 -5.05
N ASN A 49 11.84 1.43 -5.66
CA ASN A 49 10.38 1.32 -5.63
C ASN A 49 9.88 0.30 -6.68
N ARG A 50 8.58 0.02 -6.65
CA ARG A 50 7.92 -0.94 -7.58
C ARG A 50 8.13 -0.62 -9.07
N ARG A 51 8.50 0.63 -9.43
CA ARG A 51 8.84 1.05 -10.80
C ARG A 51 10.34 1.05 -11.05
N THR A 52 11.12 0.40 -10.20
CA THR A 52 12.59 0.37 -10.23
C THR A 52 13.27 1.75 -10.19
N ARG A 53 12.60 2.75 -9.64
CA ARG A 53 13.19 4.06 -9.43
C ARG A 53 13.96 4.07 -8.11
N ILE A 54 15.17 4.61 -8.16
CA ILE A 54 16.02 4.78 -6.97
C ILE A 54 15.40 5.84 -6.07
N LYS A 55 15.35 5.58 -4.74
CA LYS A 55 14.74 6.40 -3.71
C LYS A 55 15.70 6.79 -2.58
N ASN A 56 16.98 6.55 -2.73
CA ASN A 56 17.98 6.83 -1.71
C ASN A 56 17.95 8.28 -1.23
N GLU A 57 17.88 9.23 -2.17
CA GLU A 57 17.84 10.67 -1.82
C GLU A 57 16.56 11.07 -1.07
N GLN A 58 15.42 10.43 -1.38
CA GLN A 58 14.14 10.73 -0.75
C GLN A 58 14.02 10.15 0.67
N PHE A 59 14.77 9.07 0.96
CA PHE A 59 14.66 8.30 2.20
C PHE A 59 16.02 8.08 2.85
N LYS A 60 16.82 9.15 2.99
CA LYS A 60 18.21 9.10 3.49
C LYS A 60 18.33 8.48 4.86
N GLU A 61 17.45 8.81 5.79
CA GLU A 61 17.45 8.27 7.14
C GLU A 61 17.26 6.74 7.17
N VAL A 62 16.50 6.19 6.21
CA VAL A 62 16.37 4.74 6.03
C VAL A 62 17.66 4.16 5.46
N VAL A 63 18.28 4.84 4.49
CA VAL A 63 19.58 4.43 3.92
C VAL A 63 20.67 4.38 5.00
N GLU A 64 20.75 5.41 5.85
CA GLU A 64 21.73 5.52 6.93
C GLU A 64 21.61 4.35 7.90
N GLU A 65 20.40 4.01 8.36
CA GLU A 65 20.20 2.89 9.27
C GLU A 65 20.46 1.53 8.60
N LEU A 66 20.00 1.34 7.36
CA LEU A 66 20.22 0.11 6.61
C LEU A 66 21.70 -0.18 6.33
N SER A 67 22.54 0.86 6.22
CA SER A 67 23.97 0.69 5.94
C SER A 67 24.74 -0.07 7.03
N SER A 68 24.17 -0.18 8.23
CA SER A 68 24.72 -0.95 9.35
C SER A 68 24.32 -2.43 9.33
N LEU A 69 23.38 -2.82 8.48
CA LEU A 69 22.95 -4.21 8.36
C LEU A 69 23.95 -5.06 7.58
N PRO A 70 23.97 -6.39 7.80
CA PRO A 70 24.70 -7.31 6.91
C PRO A 70 24.10 -7.32 5.51
N ASP A 71 24.77 -7.98 4.57
CA ASP A 71 24.31 -8.09 3.20
C ASP A 71 22.94 -8.74 3.12
N CYS A 72 21.92 -7.98 2.74
CA CYS A 72 20.54 -8.47 2.71
C CYS A 72 19.67 -7.79 1.65
N ILE A 73 18.56 -8.43 1.33
CA ILE A 73 17.48 -7.84 0.52
C ILE A 73 16.21 -7.90 1.33
N LEU A 74 15.65 -6.72 1.62
CA LEU A 74 14.45 -6.53 2.42
C LEU A 74 13.30 -6.00 1.56
N ASP A 75 12.09 -6.45 1.82
CA ASP A 75 10.86 -5.97 1.18
C ASP A 75 9.96 -5.30 2.23
N GLY A 76 9.55 -4.07 1.97
CA GLY A 76 8.80 -3.30 2.94
C GLY A 76 8.03 -2.14 2.31
N GLU A 77 7.40 -1.35 3.16
CA GLU A 77 6.64 -0.15 2.79
C GLU A 77 7.20 1.05 3.56
N VAL A 78 7.62 2.10 2.86
CA VAL A 78 7.94 3.38 3.52
C VAL A 78 6.64 4.14 3.75
N ILE A 79 6.40 4.54 4.98
CA ILE A 79 5.22 5.30 5.40
C ILE A 79 5.62 6.63 6.06
N SER A 80 4.74 7.61 6.07
CA SER A 80 4.89 8.77 6.95
C SER A 80 4.41 8.43 8.36
N LYS A 81 5.11 8.90 9.39
CA LYS A 81 4.74 8.62 10.81
C LYS A 81 3.37 9.15 11.22
N ASP A 82 2.85 10.13 10.50
CA ASP A 82 1.51 10.68 10.70
C ASP A 82 0.43 10.03 9.80
N ASN A 83 0.73 8.87 9.19
CA ASN A 83 -0.13 8.14 8.26
C ASN A 83 -0.70 9.01 7.12
N ASN A 84 0.04 10.05 6.68
CA ASN A 84 -0.40 10.95 5.61
C ASN A 84 0.30 10.61 4.29
N PHE A 85 -0.33 9.76 3.49
CA PHE A 85 0.19 9.35 2.19
C PHE A 85 0.48 10.53 1.24
N ASN A 86 -0.35 11.59 1.24
CA ASN A 86 -0.13 12.74 0.36
C ASN A 86 1.17 13.47 0.68
N LYS A 87 1.50 13.63 1.98
CA LYS A 87 2.77 14.19 2.40
C LYS A 87 3.94 13.29 1.98
N LEU A 88 3.81 11.97 2.21
CA LEU A 88 4.80 11.01 1.78
C LEU A 88 5.01 11.05 0.26
N GLN A 89 3.94 11.01 -0.53
CA GLN A 89 4.00 11.10 -1.98
C GLN A 89 4.67 12.40 -2.45
N GLY A 90 4.33 13.52 -1.79
CA GLY A 90 5.00 14.80 -2.02
C GLY A 90 6.50 14.76 -1.74
N ARG A 91 6.95 14.04 -0.67
CA ARG A 91 8.36 13.83 -0.36
C ARG A 91 9.03 12.91 -1.38
N ALA A 92 8.44 11.75 -1.62
CA ALA A 92 8.94 10.72 -2.52
C ALA A 92 9.04 11.17 -3.99
N GLY A 93 8.23 12.14 -4.42
CA GLY A 93 8.26 12.74 -5.76
C GLY A 93 9.25 13.90 -5.91
N THR A 94 9.83 14.40 -4.82
CA THR A 94 10.72 15.59 -4.84
C THR A 94 12.10 15.22 -5.36
N GLN A 95 12.61 16.01 -6.33
CA GLN A 95 13.97 15.89 -6.90
C GLN A 95 14.90 17.04 -6.43
N ASP A 96 14.33 18.16 -6.06
CA ASP A 96 15.05 19.32 -5.58
C ASP A 96 15.63 19.07 -4.18
N LYS A 97 16.97 19.14 -4.05
CA LYS A 97 17.68 18.79 -2.81
C LYS A 97 17.33 19.72 -1.64
N PHE A 98 17.10 21.00 -1.89
CA PHE A 98 16.72 21.93 -0.84
C PHE A 98 15.31 21.66 -0.31
N LYS A 99 14.34 21.47 -1.22
CA LYS A 99 12.98 21.10 -0.84
C LYS A 99 12.94 19.75 -0.14
N LEU A 100 13.82 18.81 -0.55
CA LEU A 100 13.91 17.50 0.06
C LEU A 100 14.40 17.59 1.52
N ALA A 101 15.42 18.39 1.80
CA ALA A 101 15.91 18.61 3.17
C ALA A 101 14.83 19.23 4.10
N LEU A 102 13.96 20.09 3.57
CA LEU A 102 12.81 20.61 4.31
C LEU A 102 11.75 19.53 4.57
N LYS A 103 11.49 18.66 3.57
CA LYS A 103 10.51 17.57 3.70
C LYS A 103 10.99 16.45 4.61
N GLU A 104 12.27 16.17 4.67
CA GLU A 104 12.86 15.21 5.62
C GLU A 104 12.49 15.57 7.07
N LYS A 105 12.56 16.86 7.42
CA LYS A 105 12.17 17.35 8.75
C LYS A 105 10.65 17.38 8.97
N SER A 106 9.88 17.75 7.95
CA SER A 106 8.43 17.98 8.08
C SER A 106 7.58 16.72 7.81
N VAL A 107 8.15 15.69 7.20
CA VAL A 107 7.50 14.41 6.88
C VAL A 107 8.40 13.27 7.36
N PRO A 108 8.49 13.03 8.68
CA PRO A 108 9.24 11.90 9.22
C PRO A 108 8.62 10.59 8.73
N ILE A 109 9.48 9.60 8.49
CA ILE A 109 9.08 8.31 7.90
C ILE A 109 9.54 7.14 8.75
N ASP A 110 8.87 5.98 8.52
CA ASP A 110 9.32 4.66 8.93
C ASP A 110 9.33 3.72 7.72
N PHE A 111 10.24 2.75 7.72
CA PHE A 111 10.28 1.65 6.78
C PHE A 111 9.75 0.40 7.45
N MET A 112 8.54 0.01 7.09
CA MET A 112 7.80 -1.14 7.62
C MET A 112 8.23 -2.39 6.85
N ILE A 113 9.16 -3.17 7.40
CA ILE A 113 9.78 -4.33 6.76
C ILE A 113 8.90 -5.55 7.02
N PHE A 114 8.42 -6.18 5.97
CA PHE A 114 7.49 -7.31 6.07
C PHE A 114 8.02 -8.60 5.41
N ASP A 115 9.21 -8.60 4.82
CA ASP A 115 9.84 -9.80 4.27
C ASP A 115 11.35 -9.60 4.11
N ILE A 116 12.10 -10.72 4.10
CA ILE A 116 13.52 -10.78 3.74
C ILE A 116 13.71 -11.78 2.63
N LEU A 117 14.41 -11.37 1.55
CA LEU A 117 14.55 -12.16 0.32
C LEU A 117 15.95 -12.73 0.14
N GLN A 118 16.92 -12.15 0.82
CA GLN A 118 18.32 -12.60 0.84
C GLN A 118 18.96 -12.20 2.16
N LEU A 119 19.86 -13.04 2.70
CA LEU A 119 20.70 -12.75 3.85
C LEU A 119 22.08 -13.37 3.62
N ASP A 120 23.16 -12.58 3.80
CA ASP A 120 24.57 -13.01 3.64
C ASP A 120 24.85 -13.79 2.33
N GLY A 121 24.24 -13.36 1.23
CA GLY A 121 24.36 -13.98 -0.10
C GLY A 121 23.43 -15.18 -0.34
N GLU A 122 22.77 -15.72 0.69
CA GLU A 122 21.80 -16.81 0.55
C GLU A 122 20.43 -16.27 0.11
N LEU A 123 19.90 -16.76 -1.03
CA LEU A 123 18.56 -16.44 -1.51
C LEU A 123 17.51 -17.20 -0.72
N LEU A 124 16.56 -16.48 -0.12
CA LEU A 124 15.51 -17.03 0.74
C LEU A 124 14.14 -17.18 0.03
N THR A 125 14.03 -16.74 -1.22
CA THR A 125 12.75 -16.71 -1.95
C THR A 125 12.10 -18.09 -2.14
N ALA A 126 12.87 -19.17 -2.09
CA ALA A 126 12.38 -20.54 -2.14
C ALA A 126 11.89 -21.08 -0.79
N GLU A 127 12.23 -20.41 0.31
CA GLU A 127 11.77 -20.79 1.65
C GLU A 127 10.34 -20.35 1.91
N THR A 128 9.73 -20.92 2.95
CA THR A 128 8.41 -20.50 3.44
C THR A 128 8.49 -19.08 4.01
N LEU A 129 7.38 -18.35 4.00
CA LEU A 129 7.31 -17.02 4.63
C LEU A 129 7.65 -17.12 6.12
N ASN A 130 7.20 -18.17 6.80
CA ASN A 130 7.50 -18.38 8.22
C ASN A 130 9.02 -18.40 8.49
N ASN A 131 9.77 -19.19 7.71
CA ASN A 131 11.23 -19.25 7.85
C ASN A 131 11.90 -17.90 7.54
N ARG A 132 11.40 -17.18 6.51
CA ARG A 132 11.93 -15.86 6.20
C ARG A 132 11.69 -14.84 7.30
N ILE A 133 10.51 -14.87 7.94
CA ILE A 133 10.18 -13.97 9.05
C ILE A 133 11.00 -14.33 10.30
N GLU A 134 11.25 -15.61 10.59
CA GLU A 134 12.15 -16.02 11.67
C GLU A 134 13.57 -15.47 11.46
N LYS A 135 14.13 -15.62 10.25
CA LYS A 135 15.44 -15.05 9.90
C LYS A 135 15.45 -13.52 10.00
N LEU A 136 14.37 -12.85 9.56
CA LEU A 136 14.21 -11.39 9.67
C LEU A 136 14.20 -10.94 11.14
N ASN A 137 13.43 -11.60 12.01
CA ASN A 137 13.37 -11.29 13.43
C ASN A 137 14.73 -11.51 14.09
N CYS A 138 15.40 -12.66 13.86
CA CYS A 138 16.73 -12.94 14.37
C CYS A 138 17.76 -11.90 13.94
N LEU A 139 17.68 -11.40 12.70
CA LEU A 139 18.55 -10.34 12.21
C LEU A 139 18.38 -9.05 13.05
N PHE A 140 17.14 -8.64 13.31
CA PHE A 140 16.85 -7.39 14.01
C PHE A 140 17.01 -7.50 15.53
N ASP A 141 16.72 -8.64 16.15
CA ASP A 141 16.87 -8.87 17.59
C ASP A 141 18.32 -8.68 18.07
N GLY A 142 19.30 -8.97 17.19
CA GLY A 142 20.73 -8.83 17.50
C GLY A 142 21.32 -7.42 17.34
N LEU A 143 20.59 -6.47 16.74
CA LEU A 143 21.16 -5.19 16.28
C LEU A 143 20.71 -3.96 17.09
N GLY A 144 19.84 -4.13 18.09
CA GLY A 144 19.31 -3.03 18.89
C GLY A 144 18.16 -2.29 18.23
N GLU A 145 17.81 -1.12 18.79
CA GLU A 145 16.66 -0.35 18.30
C GLU A 145 17.03 0.58 17.14
N PHE A 146 16.26 0.51 16.07
CA PHE A 146 16.29 1.44 14.96
C PHE A 146 15.18 2.48 15.08
N LYS A 147 15.49 3.71 14.73
CA LYS A 147 14.52 4.81 14.77
C LYS A 147 13.49 4.74 13.64
N HIS A 148 13.95 4.31 12.45
CA HIS A 148 13.18 4.34 11.21
C HIS A 148 12.89 2.95 10.62
N LEU A 149 13.62 1.91 11.03
CA LEU A 149 13.37 0.53 10.58
C LEU A 149 12.44 -0.17 11.56
N LYS A 150 11.35 -0.75 11.05
CA LYS A 150 10.34 -1.45 11.85
C LYS A 150 9.99 -2.78 11.19
N VAL A 151 10.22 -3.89 11.88
CA VAL A 151 9.76 -5.19 11.41
C VAL A 151 8.28 -5.33 11.67
N CYS A 152 7.52 -5.74 10.63
CA CYS A 152 6.08 -5.92 10.74
C CYS A 152 5.75 -7.20 11.50
N GLU A 153 4.86 -7.09 12.47
CA GLU A 153 4.26 -8.24 13.14
C GLU A 153 3.21 -8.91 12.27
N TYR A 154 3.09 -10.23 12.46
CA TYR A 154 2.07 -11.08 11.84
C TYR A 154 1.13 -11.62 12.91
N GLY A 155 -0.15 -11.51 12.68
CA GLY A 155 -1.16 -11.86 13.67
C GLY A 155 -2.40 -12.57 13.13
N ASN A 156 -3.34 -12.81 14.02
CA ASN A 156 -4.65 -13.38 13.70
C ASN A 156 -5.42 -12.45 12.77
N ILE A 157 -6.05 -13.01 11.74
CA ILE A 157 -6.76 -12.26 10.69
C ILE A 157 -7.90 -11.43 11.28
N ALA A 158 -8.77 -12.04 12.10
CA ALA A 158 -9.92 -11.35 12.68
C ALA A 158 -9.52 -10.21 13.63
N LYS A 159 -8.49 -10.45 14.45
CA LYS A 159 -7.96 -9.44 15.39
C LYS A 159 -7.42 -8.23 14.63
N LEU A 160 -6.51 -8.45 13.67
CA LEU A 160 -5.90 -7.35 12.91
C LEU A 160 -6.89 -6.64 12.00
N LEU A 161 -7.90 -7.35 11.49
CA LEU A 161 -8.98 -6.74 10.72
C LEU A 161 -9.81 -5.78 11.58
N GLN A 162 -10.14 -6.19 12.81
CA GLN A 162 -10.88 -5.33 13.73
C GLN A 162 -10.06 -4.10 14.13
N GLU A 163 -8.79 -4.30 14.50
CA GLU A 163 -7.87 -3.21 14.81
C GLU A 163 -7.70 -2.24 13.62
N ALA A 164 -7.64 -2.75 12.39
CA ALA A 164 -7.56 -1.93 11.19
C ALA A 164 -8.84 -1.10 10.95
N LYS A 165 -10.02 -1.67 11.28
CA LYS A 165 -11.32 -0.94 11.24
C LYS A 165 -11.35 0.17 12.29
N ASP A 166 -10.94 -0.13 13.51
CA ASP A 166 -10.97 0.81 14.63
C ASP A 166 -9.94 1.94 14.44
N GLY A 167 -8.79 1.63 13.86
CA GLY A 167 -7.71 2.58 13.55
C GLY A 167 -7.85 3.32 12.22
N ASP A 168 -8.96 3.15 11.50
CA ASP A 168 -9.22 3.77 10.17
C ASP A 168 -8.09 3.53 9.16
N MET A 169 -7.51 2.31 9.16
CA MET A 169 -6.42 1.91 8.27
C MET A 169 -6.94 1.52 6.88
N GLU A 170 -6.04 1.41 5.88
CA GLU A 170 -6.41 0.98 4.51
C GLU A 170 -6.94 -0.47 4.47
N GLY A 171 -6.53 -1.31 5.41
CA GLY A 171 -6.93 -2.71 5.52
C GLY A 171 -5.80 -3.61 6.01
N ILE A 172 -5.84 -4.86 5.61
CA ILE A 172 -4.83 -5.88 5.96
C ILE A 172 -4.33 -6.63 4.72
N ILE A 173 -3.14 -7.20 4.84
CA ILE A 173 -2.60 -8.19 3.89
C ILE A 173 -2.56 -9.54 4.60
N VAL A 174 -3.32 -10.50 4.09
CA VAL A 174 -3.33 -11.88 4.58
C VAL A 174 -2.34 -12.69 3.75
N LYS A 175 -1.44 -13.39 4.40
CA LYS A 175 -0.35 -14.13 3.75
C LYS A 175 -0.33 -15.59 4.20
N ASP A 176 -0.06 -16.48 3.25
CA ASP A 176 0.20 -17.89 3.50
C ASP A 176 1.61 -18.03 4.11
N MET A 177 1.71 -18.45 5.36
CA MET A 177 2.99 -18.60 6.06
C MET A 177 3.87 -19.73 5.50
N GLU A 178 3.27 -20.70 4.81
CA GLU A 178 3.97 -21.77 4.08
C GLU A 178 4.32 -21.37 2.63
N GLY A 179 3.93 -20.16 2.24
CA GLY A 179 4.11 -19.66 0.88
C GLY A 179 5.53 -19.21 0.57
N ARG A 180 6.01 -19.51 -0.64
CA ARG A 180 7.27 -18.99 -1.18
C ARG A 180 7.09 -17.56 -1.69
N TYR A 181 8.20 -16.83 -1.88
CA TYR A 181 8.16 -15.52 -2.53
C TYR A 181 8.12 -15.70 -4.06
N GLU A 182 7.02 -15.34 -4.68
CA GLU A 182 6.84 -15.38 -6.14
C GLU A 182 6.98 -13.97 -6.71
N GLY A 183 7.90 -13.74 -7.63
CA GLY A 183 8.12 -12.44 -8.29
C GLY A 183 6.97 -12.02 -9.23
N ARG A 184 5.73 -12.29 -8.85
CA ARG A 184 4.52 -12.03 -9.65
C ARG A 184 3.31 -11.80 -8.76
N ARG A 185 2.14 -11.55 -9.35
CA ARG A 185 0.87 -11.58 -8.60
C ARG A 185 0.56 -13.02 -8.17
N SER A 186 0.36 -13.21 -6.86
CA SER A 186 0.18 -14.51 -6.25
C SER A 186 -1.04 -14.53 -5.31
N ARG A 187 -1.69 -15.69 -5.22
CA ARG A 187 -2.76 -15.95 -4.26
C ARG A 187 -2.24 -16.29 -2.86
N LEU A 188 -0.93 -16.45 -2.70
CA LEU A 188 -0.29 -16.60 -1.39
C LEU A 188 -0.32 -15.30 -0.57
N TRP A 189 -0.57 -14.15 -1.22
CA TRP A 189 -0.78 -12.86 -0.59
C TRP A 189 -2.11 -12.26 -1.03
N LEU A 190 -2.98 -11.98 -0.08
CA LEU A 190 -4.35 -11.50 -0.29
C LEU A 190 -4.51 -10.14 0.38
N LYS A 191 -4.91 -9.12 -0.37
CA LYS A 191 -5.22 -7.80 0.19
C LYS A 191 -6.71 -7.68 0.46
N LEU A 192 -7.06 -7.37 1.69
CA LEU A 192 -8.39 -6.99 2.11
C LEU A 192 -8.39 -5.47 2.39
N LYS A 193 -9.11 -4.72 1.57
CA LYS A 193 -9.23 -3.28 1.72
C LYS A 193 -10.53 -2.93 2.43
N LEU A 194 -10.45 -1.99 3.36
CA LEU A 194 -11.60 -1.48 4.11
C LEU A 194 -12.28 -0.36 3.32
N TRP A 195 -13.18 -0.75 2.41
CA TRP A 195 -13.96 0.20 1.63
C TRP A 195 -15.02 0.86 2.49
N LYS A 196 -15.10 2.18 2.42
CA LYS A 196 -16.19 3.01 2.94
C LYS A 196 -17.18 3.30 1.83
N GLU A 197 -18.39 3.64 2.19
CA GLU A 197 -19.48 3.86 1.26
C GLU A 197 -20.08 5.25 1.45
N ALA A 198 -20.55 5.84 0.36
CA ALA A 198 -21.27 7.10 0.38
C ALA A 198 -22.19 7.21 -0.83
N ILE A 199 -23.23 8.03 -0.67
CA ILE A 199 -24.06 8.52 -1.77
C ILE A 199 -23.58 9.94 -2.09
N ILE A 200 -23.34 10.23 -3.37
CA ILE A 200 -22.99 11.56 -3.84
C ILE A 200 -23.91 11.94 -4.99
N THR A 201 -24.16 13.23 -5.15
CA THR A 201 -25.04 13.75 -6.21
C THR A 201 -24.19 14.33 -7.33
N ILE A 202 -24.33 13.75 -8.53
CA ILE A 202 -23.69 14.17 -9.75
C ILE A 202 -24.57 15.17 -10.47
N ASN A 203 -23.99 16.23 -11.01
CA ASN A 203 -24.70 17.28 -11.75
C ASN A 203 -24.05 17.64 -13.09
N GLY A 204 -22.96 16.97 -13.46
CA GLY A 204 -22.30 17.13 -14.73
C GLY A 204 -21.39 15.97 -15.07
N TYR A 205 -20.96 15.90 -16.32
CA TYR A 205 -19.99 14.91 -16.77
C TYR A 205 -19.20 15.38 -17.98
N THR A 206 -18.04 14.75 -18.21
CA THR A 206 -17.26 14.80 -19.44
C THR A 206 -17.10 13.39 -19.98
N THR A 207 -17.09 13.22 -21.31
CA THR A 207 -16.87 11.91 -21.95
C THR A 207 -15.39 11.66 -22.19
N ASN A 208 -14.98 10.39 -22.07
CA ASN A 208 -13.65 9.92 -22.42
C ASN A 208 -13.71 8.50 -23.02
N ASN A 209 -12.56 7.96 -23.43
CA ASN A 209 -12.48 6.63 -24.05
C ASN A 209 -12.94 5.47 -23.14
N ALA A 210 -13.04 5.68 -21.83
CA ALA A 210 -13.45 4.66 -20.86
C ALA A 210 -14.92 4.79 -20.44
N GLY A 211 -15.65 5.84 -20.89
CA GLY A 211 -17.02 6.14 -20.51
C GLY A 211 -17.22 7.61 -20.15
N ILE A 212 -17.70 7.90 -18.94
CA ILE A 212 -17.87 9.27 -18.46
C ILE A 212 -17.07 9.52 -17.18
N ARG A 213 -16.57 10.75 -17.06
CA ARG A 213 -16.09 11.31 -15.79
C ARG A 213 -17.22 12.19 -15.24
N ALA A 214 -17.98 11.63 -14.31
CA ALA A 214 -19.10 12.30 -13.66
C ALA A 214 -18.58 13.19 -12.52
N GLU A 215 -19.17 14.36 -12.33
CA GLU A 215 -18.69 15.38 -11.38
C GLU A 215 -19.84 15.92 -10.52
N THR A 216 -19.52 16.20 -9.23
CA THR A 216 -20.39 16.92 -8.31
C THR A 216 -20.15 18.43 -8.40
N LYS A 217 -21.06 19.25 -7.87
CA LYS A 217 -20.90 20.73 -7.75
C LYS A 217 -19.59 21.12 -7.03
N ASP A 218 -19.16 20.29 -6.07
CA ASP A 218 -17.95 20.54 -5.27
C ASP A 218 -16.66 20.00 -5.94
N GLY A 219 -16.74 19.57 -7.21
CA GLY A 219 -15.61 19.11 -8.01
C GLY A 219 -15.10 17.71 -7.66
N ILE A 220 -15.92 16.88 -7.00
CA ILE A 220 -15.63 15.45 -6.82
C ILE A 220 -15.90 14.76 -8.14
N ALA A 221 -14.91 14.02 -8.66
CA ALA A 221 -15.05 13.34 -9.95
C ALA A 221 -14.96 11.82 -9.80
N VAL A 222 -15.87 11.11 -10.48
CA VAL A 222 -15.96 9.64 -10.48
C VAL A 222 -15.94 9.12 -11.91
N GLN A 223 -15.04 8.17 -12.21
CA GLN A 223 -15.02 7.48 -13.49
C GLN A 223 -16.10 6.40 -13.50
N ILE A 224 -17.01 6.46 -14.46
CA ILE A 224 -18.05 5.45 -14.70
C ILE A 224 -17.82 4.89 -16.10
N SER A 225 -17.63 3.57 -16.19
CA SER A 225 -17.22 2.91 -17.43
C SER A 225 -18.29 1.95 -17.97
N GLY A 226 -18.22 1.66 -19.28
CA GLY A 226 -19.07 0.67 -19.94
C GLY A 226 -20.56 1.04 -19.94
N GLN A 227 -21.44 0.04 -19.96
CA GLN A 227 -22.90 0.23 -20.01
C GLN A 227 -23.46 1.04 -18.82
N GLN A 228 -22.80 1.01 -17.67
CA GLN A 228 -23.23 1.77 -16.50
C GLN A 228 -23.14 3.28 -16.73
N SER A 229 -22.24 3.75 -17.61
CA SER A 229 -22.12 5.16 -17.95
C SER A 229 -23.32 5.69 -18.74
N GLU A 230 -23.93 4.87 -19.59
CA GLU A 230 -25.06 5.29 -20.43
C GLU A 230 -26.30 5.65 -19.61
N GLY A 231 -26.64 4.85 -18.57
CA GLY A 231 -27.77 5.13 -17.69
C GLY A 231 -27.61 6.45 -16.92
N VAL A 232 -26.41 6.71 -16.39
CA VAL A 232 -26.12 7.97 -15.68
C VAL A 232 -26.15 9.15 -16.66
N LYS A 233 -25.56 8.99 -17.85
CA LYS A 233 -25.53 10.00 -18.91
C LYS A 233 -26.94 10.40 -19.33
N GLN A 234 -27.80 9.41 -19.66
CA GLN A 234 -29.18 9.67 -20.06
C GLN A 234 -29.95 10.51 -19.05
N GLN A 235 -29.78 10.25 -17.75
CA GLN A 235 -30.43 11.06 -16.72
C GLN A 235 -29.88 12.48 -16.64
N LEU A 236 -28.54 12.64 -16.67
CA LEU A 236 -27.90 13.96 -16.66
C LEU A 236 -28.25 14.80 -17.89
N ASP A 237 -28.39 14.18 -19.07
CA ASP A 237 -28.80 14.85 -20.33
C ASP A 237 -30.24 15.41 -20.24
N THR A 238 -31.09 14.92 -19.32
CA THR A 238 -32.41 15.51 -19.04
C THR A 238 -32.35 16.77 -18.16
N GLY A 239 -31.14 17.17 -17.72
CA GLY A 239 -30.93 18.30 -16.81
C GLY A 239 -31.20 17.96 -15.33
N LYS A 240 -31.38 16.68 -14.99
CA LYS A 240 -31.58 16.22 -13.62
C LYS A 240 -30.26 15.85 -12.96
N GLU A 241 -30.15 16.12 -11.66
CA GLU A 241 -29.09 15.61 -10.84
C GLU A 241 -29.28 14.11 -10.59
N VAL A 242 -28.18 13.35 -10.52
CA VAL A 242 -28.20 11.90 -10.33
C VAL A 242 -27.48 11.53 -9.05
N SER A 243 -28.17 10.87 -8.12
CA SER A 243 -27.53 10.28 -6.94
C SER A 243 -26.90 8.94 -7.29
N ILE A 244 -25.63 8.77 -6.95
CA ILE A 244 -24.88 7.54 -7.17
C ILE A 244 -24.29 7.00 -5.89
N TYR A 245 -24.22 5.68 -5.82
CA TYR A 245 -23.56 4.95 -4.76
C TYR A 245 -22.09 4.75 -5.11
N ILE A 246 -21.21 5.12 -4.19
CA ILE A 246 -19.76 5.01 -4.36
C ILE A 246 -19.12 4.24 -3.21
N GLN A 247 -18.02 3.55 -3.51
CA GLN A 247 -17.06 3.09 -2.51
C GLN A 247 -15.78 3.92 -2.63
N TYR A 248 -15.16 4.21 -1.49
CA TYR A 248 -13.91 4.94 -1.38
C TYR A 248 -13.06 4.40 -0.22
N LEU A 249 -11.76 4.67 -0.21
CA LEU A 249 -10.90 4.22 0.90
C LEU A 249 -10.80 5.27 1.99
N GLU A 250 -10.58 6.52 1.63
CA GLU A 250 -10.39 7.60 2.59
C GLU A 250 -10.85 8.95 2.03
N LYS A 251 -10.90 9.96 2.90
CA LYS A 251 -11.08 11.36 2.52
C LYS A 251 -9.83 12.16 2.85
N THR A 252 -9.48 13.11 1.99
CA THR A 252 -8.42 14.10 2.28
C THR A 252 -8.88 15.07 3.36
N LYS A 253 -7.96 15.90 3.89
CA LYS A 253 -8.31 16.97 4.83
C LYS A 253 -9.30 17.98 4.26
N GLU A 254 -9.29 18.17 2.94
CA GLU A 254 -10.26 18.99 2.19
C GLU A 254 -11.56 18.23 1.88
N ASN A 255 -11.84 17.11 2.59
CA ASN A 255 -13.03 16.26 2.43
C ASN A 255 -13.21 15.66 1.02
N LYS A 256 -12.13 15.55 0.21
CA LYS A 256 -12.15 14.91 -1.10
C LYS A 256 -11.94 13.41 -0.97
N PHE A 257 -12.75 12.64 -1.66
CA PHE A 257 -12.64 11.17 -1.67
C PHE A 257 -11.40 10.71 -2.45
N ARG A 258 -10.71 9.70 -1.92
CA ARG A 258 -9.61 9.00 -2.59
C ARG A 258 -10.02 7.58 -2.97
N PHE A 259 -9.54 7.12 -4.13
CA PHE A 259 -9.84 5.80 -4.67
C PHE A 259 -11.34 5.53 -4.83
N ILE A 260 -12.06 6.50 -5.40
CA ILE A 260 -13.51 6.38 -5.63
C ILE A 260 -13.78 5.29 -6.67
N SER A 261 -14.79 4.47 -6.38
CA SER A 261 -15.34 3.48 -7.31
C SER A 261 -16.85 3.61 -7.36
N TYR A 262 -17.40 3.79 -8.54
CA TYR A 262 -18.85 3.74 -8.78
C TYR A 262 -19.40 2.35 -8.50
N ARG A 263 -20.59 2.26 -7.86
CA ARG A 263 -21.25 1.00 -7.51
C ARG A 263 -22.67 0.89 -8.03
N GLY A 264 -23.33 2.01 -8.34
CA GLY A 264 -24.69 2.02 -8.87
C GLY A 264 -25.35 3.38 -8.78
N MET A 265 -26.49 3.52 -9.43
CA MET A 265 -27.42 4.63 -9.20
C MET A 265 -28.29 4.29 -7.98
N VAL A 266 -28.71 5.33 -7.25
CA VAL A 266 -29.62 5.22 -6.10
C VAL A 266 -31.05 5.33 -6.61
#